data_7ed4df8c85650cc75ebdf08d0a63c34d
#
_entry.id   7ed4df8c85650cc75ebdf08d0a63c34d
#
_cell.length_a   1.000
_cell.length_b   1.000
_cell.length_c   1.000
_cell.angle_alpha   90.00
_cell.angle_beta   90.00
_cell.angle_gamma   90.00
#
_symmetry.space_group_name_H-M   'P 1'
#
loop_
_entity.id
_entity.type
_entity.pdbx_description
1 polymer ?
#
loop_
_entity_poly.entity_id
_entity_poly.type
_entity_poly.pdbx_seq_one_letter_code
_entity_poly.pdbx_strand_id
1 'polypeptide(L)'
;MLKKFSLISGFILTIAIAPPATLNAQFSLDLESGFVSTGYNDVRIPGNQGTLFSLNEDLKEKGKVFYRIKLNYNINSRHILSVLYAPLTTESNGTIPVDISFAGEIFPANDHIDATYKFNSYRLTYRYEIVQKPKLDFGLGLTAKIRDARIALASGNVSGEKVNIGFVPLINFRLLYHPAEKFGILLEGDALAAPQGRAEDVLVAATYSFTDRFGVKAGYRILEGGADNDEVYTFSLFHYASAGIFINL
;
A
#
# COMPACT_ATOMS: atom_id res chain seq x y z
N MET A 1 -10.91 46.91 -15.93
CA MET A 1 -9.99 46.36 -14.91
C MET A 1 -10.84 45.87 -13.74
N LEU A 2 -11.21 44.58 -13.71
CA LEU A 2 -11.90 43.93 -12.58
C LEU A 2 -10.95 42.93 -11.95
N LYS A 3 -10.54 43.20 -10.71
CA LYS A 3 -9.74 42.28 -9.88
C LYS A 3 -10.63 41.13 -9.40
N LYS A 4 -10.26 39.90 -9.75
CA LYS A 4 -10.85 38.67 -9.17
C LYS A 4 -10.25 38.47 -7.78
N PHE A 5 -11.08 38.54 -6.75
CA PHE A 5 -10.75 38.08 -5.41
C PHE A 5 -10.96 36.57 -5.35
N SER A 6 -9.89 35.82 -5.06
CA SER A 6 -9.94 34.40 -4.78
C SER A 6 -10.17 34.21 -3.28
N LEU A 7 -11.35 33.71 -2.90
CA LEU A 7 -11.63 33.28 -1.53
C LEU A 7 -11.06 31.89 -1.34
N ILE A 8 -9.97 31.79 -0.60
CA ILE A 8 -9.48 30.51 -0.05
C ILE A 8 -10.28 30.26 1.23
N SER A 9 -11.27 29.35 1.15
CA SER A 9 -12.07 28.91 2.30
C SER A 9 -11.24 27.89 3.09
N GLY A 10 -10.62 28.33 4.17
CA GLY A 10 -9.94 27.46 5.12
C GLY A 10 -10.96 26.61 5.89
N PHE A 11 -10.95 25.31 5.70
CA PHE A 11 -11.76 24.36 6.47
C PHE A 11 -11.05 24.13 7.82
N ILE A 12 -11.46 24.85 8.87
CA ILE A 12 -11.01 24.63 10.25
C ILE A 12 -11.79 23.43 10.80
N LEU A 13 -11.13 22.27 10.90
CA LEU A 13 -11.66 21.10 11.57
C LEU A 13 -11.60 21.32 13.08
N THR A 14 -12.72 21.72 13.67
CA THR A 14 -12.85 21.86 15.13
C THR A 14 -13.02 20.47 15.74
N ILE A 15 -11.97 19.94 16.37
CA ILE A 15 -12.05 18.72 17.17
C ILE A 15 -12.76 19.08 18.48
N ALA A 16 -14.01 18.68 18.62
CA ALA A 16 -14.75 18.79 19.86
C ALA A 16 -14.20 17.74 20.86
N ILE A 17 -13.52 18.20 21.92
CA ILE A 17 -13.07 17.34 23.03
C ILE A 17 -14.29 17.03 23.89
N ALA A 18 -14.83 15.83 23.78
CA ALA A 18 -15.87 15.30 24.67
C ALA A 18 -15.22 14.86 26.02
N PRO A 19 -15.93 14.98 27.18
CA PRO A 19 -15.39 14.62 28.48
C PRO A 19 -15.15 13.11 28.60
N PRO A 20 -14.24 12.66 29.48
CA PRO A 20 -13.85 11.26 29.58
C PRO A 20 -14.94 10.42 30.24
N ALA A 21 -15.72 9.70 29.42
CA ALA A 21 -16.34 8.47 29.86
C ALA A 21 -15.24 7.41 29.94
N THR A 22 -15.31 6.45 30.86
CA THR A 22 -14.36 5.35 31.04
C THR A 22 -13.93 4.76 29.70
N LEU A 23 -12.77 5.25 29.20
CA LEU A 23 -12.28 4.98 27.86
C LEU A 23 -11.60 3.60 27.87
N ASN A 24 -12.30 2.58 27.40
CA ASN A 24 -11.63 1.57 26.61
C ASN A 24 -11.00 2.31 25.43
N ALA A 25 -9.69 2.13 25.19
CA ALA A 25 -8.96 2.83 24.15
C ALA A 25 -9.71 2.73 22.80
N GLN A 26 -10.33 3.83 22.38
CA GLN A 26 -11.13 3.85 21.14
C GLN A 26 -10.25 4.00 19.90
N PHE A 27 -9.07 4.59 20.06
CA PHE A 27 -8.13 4.77 18.97
C PHE A 27 -6.87 3.94 19.18
N SER A 28 -6.33 3.39 18.09
CA SER A 28 -4.97 2.86 18.10
C SER A 28 -4.23 3.30 16.84
N LEU A 29 -2.96 3.63 17.04
CA LEU A 29 -2.03 4.02 15.99
C LEU A 29 -1.06 2.85 15.72
N ASP A 30 -0.92 2.46 14.46
CA ASP A 30 0.01 1.44 14.01
C ASP A 30 0.96 2.09 12.99
N LEU A 31 2.23 2.13 13.33
CA LEU A 31 3.31 2.64 12.49
C LEU A 31 4.19 1.49 12.08
N GLU A 32 4.44 1.37 10.78
CA GLU A 32 5.26 0.30 10.20
C GLU A 32 6.31 0.91 9.28
N SER A 33 7.54 0.41 9.36
CA SER A 33 8.66 0.78 8.53
C SER A 33 9.60 -0.42 8.34
N GLY A 34 10.63 -0.25 7.52
CA GLY A 34 11.62 -1.27 7.23
C GLY A 34 12.15 -1.12 5.82
N PHE A 35 12.50 -2.24 5.21
CA PHE A 35 13.08 -2.27 3.88
C PHE A 35 12.17 -2.99 2.89
N VAL A 36 12.01 -2.42 1.70
CA VAL A 36 11.27 -3.02 0.59
C VAL A 36 12.20 -3.31 -0.58
N SER A 37 12.05 -4.49 -1.16
CA SER A 37 12.70 -4.92 -2.40
C SER A 37 11.66 -5.44 -3.39
N THR A 38 11.98 -5.38 -4.67
CA THR A 38 11.11 -5.83 -5.74
C THR A 38 11.43 -7.28 -6.11
N GLY A 39 10.42 -8.13 -6.18
CA GLY A 39 10.51 -9.48 -6.72
C GLY A 39 10.37 -9.47 -8.23
N TYR A 40 9.31 -8.87 -8.75
CA TYR A 40 9.12 -8.56 -10.17
C TYR A 40 8.32 -7.27 -10.33
N ASN A 41 8.46 -6.62 -11.49
CA ASN A 41 7.71 -5.41 -11.82
C ASN A 41 7.63 -5.27 -13.35
N ASP A 42 6.67 -5.97 -13.95
CA ASP A 42 6.52 -6.12 -15.39
C ASP A 42 5.49 -5.14 -15.92
N VAL A 43 5.83 -4.50 -17.03
CA VAL A 43 5.06 -3.39 -17.60
C VAL A 43 4.96 -3.51 -19.11
N ARG A 44 3.75 -3.27 -19.66
CA ARG A 44 3.47 -3.05 -21.07
C ARG A 44 2.35 -2.03 -21.21
N ILE A 45 2.63 -0.90 -21.82
CA ILE A 45 1.68 0.22 -22.00
C ILE A 45 1.79 0.80 -23.41
N PRO A 46 0.71 0.77 -24.22
CA PRO A 46 -0.60 0.13 -23.98
C PRO A 46 -0.50 -1.39 -23.77
N GLY A 47 -1.47 -1.96 -23.07
CA GLY A 47 -1.46 -3.38 -22.71
C GLY A 47 -1.49 -4.33 -23.91
N ASN A 48 -2.06 -3.91 -25.05
CA ASN A 48 -2.19 -4.71 -26.27
C ASN A 48 -1.13 -4.37 -27.35
N GLN A 49 -0.34 -3.29 -27.21
CA GLN A 49 0.55 -2.79 -28.29
C GLN A 49 1.94 -2.37 -27.80
N GLY A 50 2.13 -2.10 -26.50
CA GLY A 50 3.41 -1.70 -25.94
C GLY A 50 4.44 -2.85 -25.94
N THR A 51 5.68 -2.54 -25.69
CA THR A 51 6.72 -3.53 -25.44
C THR A 51 6.62 -4.01 -23.99
N LEU A 52 6.64 -5.33 -23.77
CA LEU A 52 6.73 -5.91 -22.42
C LEU A 52 8.19 -5.84 -21.96
N PHE A 53 8.43 -5.26 -20.80
CA PHE A 53 9.73 -5.20 -20.15
C PHE A 53 9.57 -5.18 -18.62
N SER A 54 10.63 -5.50 -17.89
CA SER A 54 10.66 -5.53 -16.45
C SER A 54 11.44 -4.34 -15.87
N LEU A 55 10.82 -3.60 -14.95
CA LEU A 55 11.48 -2.53 -14.20
C LEU A 55 12.52 -3.05 -13.21
N ASN A 56 12.54 -4.36 -12.93
CA ASN A 56 13.46 -4.99 -11.98
C ASN A 56 14.50 -5.90 -12.65
N GLU A 57 14.13 -6.62 -13.72
CA GLU A 57 15.03 -7.58 -14.39
C GLU A 57 15.76 -6.94 -15.57
N ASP A 58 15.06 -6.21 -16.44
CA ASP A 58 15.66 -5.51 -17.59
C ASP A 58 16.31 -4.19 -17.16
N LEU A 59 15.69 -3.48 -16.21
CA LEU A 59 16.27 -2.36 -15.49
C LEU A 59 16.66 -2.82 -14.07
N LYS A 60 17.46 -2.02 -13.35
CA LYS A 60 17.88 -2.35 -11.98
C LYS A 60 17.11 -1.49 -10.99
N GLU A 61 16.13 -2.08 -10.35
CA GLU A 61 15.37 -1.43 -9.29
C GLU A 61 16.13 -1.43 -7.96
N LYS A 62 16.10 -0.30 -7.26
CA LYS A 62 16.78 -0.12 -5.97
C LYS A 62 15.78 -0.35 -4.83
N GLY A 63 16.12 -1.26 -3.92
CA GLY A 63 15.40 -1.39 -2.67
C GLY A 63 15.49 -0.10 -1.83
N LYS A 64 14.49 0.15 -1.00
CA LYS A 64 14.39 1.37 -0.22
C LYS A 64 13.73 1.16 1.14
N VAL A 65 13.87 2.17 1.99
CA VAL A 65 13.08 2.26 3.23
C VAL A 65 11.64 2.67 2.88
N PHE A 66 10.68 2.02 3.50
CA PHE A 66 9.26 2.34 3.40
C PHE A 66 8.69 2.81 4.75
N TYR A 67 7.49 3.38 4.72
CA TYR A 67 6.69 3.60 5.91
C TYR A 67 5.19 3.43 5.60
N ARG A 68 4.42 3.07 6.65
CA ARG A 68 2.96 2.92 6.60
C ARG A 68 2.39 3.46 7.90
N ILE A 69 1.27 4.15 7.82
CA ILE A 69 0.58 4.74 8.97
C ILE A 69 -0.87 4.26 8.94
N LYS A 70 -1.28 3.54 9.99
CA LYS A 70 -2.67 3.06 10.14
C LYS A 70 -3.24 3.57 11.46
N LEU A 71 -4.37 4.26 11.37
CA LEU A 71 -5.17 4.67 12.51
C LEU A 71 -6.43 3.78 12.55
N ASN A 72 -6.68 3.16 13.69
CA ASN A 72 -7.89 2.39 13.93
C ASN A 72 -8.78 3.11 14.94
N TYR A 73 -10.07 3.03 14.74
CA TYR A 73 -11.12 3.47 15.64
C TYR A 73 -12.01 2.27 16.01
N ASN A 74 -12.01 1.88 17.28
CA ASN A 74 -12.86 0.84 17.80
C ASN A 74 -14.22 1.47 18.16
N ILE A 75 -15.24 1.28 17.31
CA ILE A 75 -16.62 1.74 17.57
C ILE A 75 -17.15 1.01 18.81
N ASN A 76 -16.82 -0.27 18.92
CA ASN A 76 -16.99 -1.11 20.10
C ASN A 76 -16.01 -2.29 20.04
N SER A 77 -16.13 -3.27 20.91
CA SER A 77 -15.22 -4.42 20.96
C SER A 77 -15.16 -5.25 19.66
N ARG A 78 -16.16 -5.15 18.78
CA ARG A 78 -16.24 -5.96 17.56
C ARG A 78 -16.16 -5.19 16.25
N HIS A 79 -16.47 -3.89 16.27
CA HIS A 79 -16.56 -3.07 15.08
C HIS A 79 -15.38 -2.11 15.00
N ILE A 80 -14.53 -2.27 14.01
CA ILE A 80 -13.31 -1.48 13.84
C ILE A 80 -13.36 -0.77 12.49
N LEU A 81 -13.13 0.53 12.51
CA LEU A 81 -12.90 1.36 11.33
C LEU A 81 -11.44 1.77 11.29
N SER A 82 -10.80 1.63 10.13
CA SER A 82 -9.37 1.95 9.98
C SER A 82 -9.12 2.82 8.78
N VAL A 83 -8.16 3.74 8.92
CA VAL A 83 -7.61 4.52 7.81
C VAL A 83 -6.12 4.18 7.67
N LEU A 84 -5.67 3.88 6.45
CA LEU A 84 -4.28 3.56 6.14
C LEU A 84 -3.77 4.48 5.04
N TYR A 85 -2.56 5.03 5.26
CA TYR A 85 -1.70 5.61 4.24
C TYR A 85 -0.44 4.79 4.07
N ALA A 86 -0.19 4.31 2.85
CA ALA A 86 0.95 3.47 2.50
C ALA A 86 1.53 3.92 1.15
N PRO A 87 2.47 4.87 1.14
CA PRO A 87 3.15 5.30 -0.07
C PRO A 87 4.24 4.31 -0.47
N LEU A 88 4.38 4.11 -1.78
CA LEU A 88 5.49 3.40 -2.39
C LEU A 88 5.88 4.13 -3.68
N THR A 89 7.16 4.44 -3.82
CA THR A 89 7.75 4.91 -5.08
C THR A 89 9.12 4.28 -5.20
N THR A 90 9.36 3.54 -6.27
CA THR A 90 10.64 2.91 -6.57
C THR A 90 11.23 3.52 -7.83
N GLU A 91 12.55 3.45 -7.95
CA GLU A 91 13.31 3.95 -9.08
C GLU A 91 14.16 2.83 -9.63
N SER A 92 14.23 2.72 -10.94
CA SER A 92 15.09 1.78 -11.64
C SER A 92 15.78 2.46 -12.80
N ASN A 93 16.94 1.94 -13.18
CA ASN A 93 17.68 2.44 -14.34
C ASN A 93 18.47 1.32 -15.01
N GLY A 94 18.80 1.54 -16.27
CA GLY A 94 19.58 0.58 -17.05
C GLY A 94 19.50 0.84 -18.54
N THR A 95 19.91 -0.14 -19.33
CA THR A 95 19.82 -0.13 -20.79
C THR A 95 19.13 -1.41 -21.23
N ILE A 96 18.24 -1.31 -22.24
CA ILE A 96 17.52 -2.46 -22.80
C ILE A 96 17.99 -2.63 -24.24
N PRO A 97 18.33 -3.85 -24.71
CA PRO A 97 18.94 -4.06 -26.03
C PRO A 97 17.96 -4.03 -27.21
N VAL A 98 16.71 -3.64 -26.96
CA VAL A 98 15.66 -3.52 -27.97
C VAL A 98 14.91 -2.20 -27.79
N ASP A 99 14.26 -1.73 -28.86
CA ASP A 99 13.39 -0.55 -28.78
C ASP A 99 12.19 -0.82 -27.85
N ILE A 100 11.91 0.10 -26.95
CA ILE A 100 10.77 0.03 -26.05
C ILE A 100 9.68 1.01 -26.50
N SER A 101 8.54 0.47 -26.91
CA SER A 101 7.31 1.25 -27.11
C SER A 101 6.54 1.33 -25.79
N PHE A 102 6.47 2.55 -25.22
CA PHE A 102 5.82 2.79 -23.94
C PHE A 102 5.07 4.12 -23.94
N ALA A 103 3.77 4.08 -23.59
CA ALA A 103 2.88 5.24 -23.45
C ALA A 103 2.83 6.15 -24.72
N GLY A 104 3.01 5.57 -25.93
CA GLY A 104 2.99 6.28 -27.19
C GLY A 104 4.36 6.80 -27.66
N GLU A 105 5.40 6.63 -26.86
CA GLU A 105 6.78 7.01 -27.17
C GLU A 105 7.63 5.77 -27.48
N ILE A 106 8.72 5.97 -28.25
CA ILE A 106 9.71 4.92 -28.55
C ILE A 106 11.03 5.31 -27.90
N PHE A 107 11.53 4.45 -27.02
CA PHE A 107 12.83 4.54 -26.38
C PHE A 107 13.80 3.65 -27.16
N PRO A 108 14.86 4.22 -27.79
CA PRO A 108 15.75 3.46 -28.64
C PRO A 108 16.54 2.39 -27.88
N ALA A 109 16.85 1.31 -28.58
CA ALA A 109 17.68 0.22 -28.04
C ALA A 109 19.04 0.74 -27.56
N ASN A 110 19.50 0.21 -26.42
CA ASN A 110 20.77 0.54 -25.75
C ASN A 110 20.88 1.98 -25.22
N ASP A 111 19.86 2.80 -25.31
CA ASP A 111 19.83 4.07 -24.59
C ASP A 111 19.63 3.83 -23.09
N HIS A 112 20.19 4.74 -22.29
CA HIS A 112 20.00 4.69 -20.84
C HIS A 112 18.58 5.14 -20.50
N ILE A 113 17.86 4.32 -19.74
CA ILE A 113 16.49 4.57 -19.29
C ILE A 113 16.50 4.76 -17.77
N ASP A 114 15.91 5.86 -17.31
CA ASP A 114 15.51 6.06 -15.93
C ASP A 114 13.99 5.84 -15.81
N ALA A 115 13.59 5.02 -14.86
CA ALA A 115 12.19 4.69 -14.63
C ALA A 115 11.75 4.98 -13.20
N THR A 116 10.51 5.43 -13.06
CA THR A 116 9.84 5.63 -11.76
C THR A 116 8.55 4.81 -11.75
N TYR A 117 8.41 4.00 -10.70
CA TYR A 117 7.16 3.30 -10.37
C TYR A 117 6.60 3.84 -9.06
N LYS A 118 5.43 4.48 -9.10
CA LYS A 118 4.71 4.99 -7.94
C LYS A 118 3.44 4.18 -7.71
N PHE A 119 3.20 3.79 -6.47
CA PHE A 119 2.02 3.03 -6.07
C PHE A 119 1.58 3.41 -4.66
N ASN A 120 0.95 4.56 -4.50
CA ASN A 120 0.42 5.00 -3.22
C ASN A 120 -0.95 4.38 -2.95
N SER A 121 -1.17 3.99 -1.71
CA SER A 121 -2.39 3.35 -1.26
C SER A 121 -3.02 4.14 -0.12
N TYR A 122 -4.26 4.58 -0.32
CA TYR A 122 -5.12 5.18 0.69
C TYR A 122 -6.28 4.24 0.92
N ARG A 123 -6.52 3.80 2.15
CA ARG A 123 -7.55 2.79 2.46
C ARG A 123 -8.46 3.26 3.58
N LEU A 124 -9.73 2.96 3.42
CA LEU A 124 -10.73 2.98 4.48
C LEU A 124 -11.23 1.54 4.64
N THR A 125 -11.05 0.97 5.82
CA THR A 125 -11.40 -0.42 6.12
C THR A 125 -12.42 -0.48 7.24
N TYR A 126 -13.49 -1.24 7.04
CA TYR A 126 -14.36 -1.69 8.10
C TYR A 126 -14.11 -3.17 8.34
N ARG A 127 -13.87 -3.56 9.61
CA ARG A 127 -13.69 -4.95 10.03
C ARG A 127 -14.60 -5.31 11.20
N TYR A 128 -15.15 -6.51 11.15
CA TYR A 128 -15.91 -7.13 12.23
C TYR A 128 -15.09 -8.26 12.85
N GLU A 129 -14.85 -8.20 14.17
CA GLU A 129 -14.16 -9.24 14.93
C GLU A 129 -15.13 -10.40 15.23
N ILE A 130 -15.04 -11.47 14.44
CA ILE A 130 -15.93 -12.65 14.48
C ILE A 130 -15.61 -13.50 15.71
N VAL A 131 -14.31 -13.72 15.96
CA VAL A 131 -13.80 -14.49 17.09
C VAL A 131 -12.98 -13.58 18.00
N GLN A 132 -13.33 -13.57 19.28
CA GLN A 132 -12.59 -12.92 20.34
C GLN A 132 -12.49 -13.90 21.51
N LYS A 133 -11.37 -14.62 21.59
CA LYS A 133 -11.07 -15.61 22.62
C LYS A 133 -9.71 -15.26 23.27
N PRO A 134 -9.42 -15.72 24.49
CA PRO A 134 -8.17 -15.38 25.17
C PRO A 134 -6.88 -15.67 24.37
N LYS A 135 -6.93 -16.61 23.43
CA LYS A 135 -5.77 -16.99 22.62
C LYS A 135 -5.93 -16.71 21.14
N LEU A 136 -7.08 -16.21 20.69
CA LEU A 136 -7.35 -16.06 19.26
C LEU A 136 -8.36 -14.95 19.01
N ASP A 137 -7.93 -13.96 18.23
CA ASP A 137 -8.80 -12.98 17.60
C ASP A 137 -8.83 -13.22 16.08
N PHE A 138 -10.03 -13.18 15.51
CA PHE A 138 -10.20 -13.27 14.07
C PHE A 138 -11.29 -12.32 13.61
N GLY A 139 -10.97 -11.50 12.63
CA GLY A 139 -11.88 -10.54 12.02
C GLY A 139 -11.81 -10.58 10.49
N LEU A 140 -12.97 -10.30 9.89
CA LEU A 140 -13.13 -10.09 8.45
C LEU A 140 -13.77 -8.73 8.19
N GLY A 141 -13.49 -8.19 7.02
CA GLY A 141 -13.96 -6.86 6.66
C GLY A 141 -13.87 -6.56 5.18
N LEU A 142 -14.19 -5.30 4.87
CA LEU A 142 -14.10 -4.75 3.53
C LEU A 142 -13.21 -3.51 3.56
N THR A 143 -12.37 -3.38 2.55
CA THR A 143 -11.51 -2.22 2.34
C THR A 143 -11.87 -1.51 1.05
N ALA A 144 -12.13 -0.22 1.16
CA ALA A 144 -12.16 0.72 0.05
C ALA A 144 -10.76 1.29 -0.13
N LYS A 145 -10.06 0.90 -1.21
CA LYS A 145 -8.71 1.37 -1.54
C LYS A 145 -8.77 2.34 -2.69
N ILE A 146 -8.18 3.51 -2.52
CA ILE A 146 -7.79 4.40 -3.63
C ILE A 146 -6.33 4.12 -3.94
N ARG A 147 -6.07 3.68 -5.17
CA ARG A 147 -4.74 3.49 -5.74
C ARG A 147 -4.37 4.75 -6.52
N ASP A 148 -3.24 5.39 -6.18
CA ASP A 148 -2.62 6.46 -6.94
C ASP A 148 -1.31 5.91 -7.51
N ALA A 149 -1.35 5.50 -8.79
CA ALA A 149 -0.27 4.84 -9.49
C ALA A 149 0.26 5.70 -10.64
N ARG A 150 1.58 5.64 -10.87
CA ARG A 150 2.26 6.27 -12.00
C ARG A 150 3.45 5.41 -12.40
N ILE A 151 3.58 5.18 -13.70
CA ILE A 151 4.79 4.62 -14.30
C ILE A 151 5.33 5.64 -15.28
N ALA A 152 6.59 6.02 -15.14
CA ALA A 152 7.25 7.00 -16.00
C ALA A 152 8.61 6.48 -16.44
N LEU A 153 8.95 6.70 -17.71
CA LEU A 153 10.25 6.45 -18.30
C LEU A 153 10.84 7.75 -18.84
N ALA A 154 12.15 7.91 -18.73
CA ALA A 154 12.90 8.99 -19.33
C ALA A 154 14.23 8.47 -19.92
N SER A 155 14.58 8.95 -21.12
CA SER A 155 15.84 8.64 -21.79
C SER A 155 16.23 9.83 -22.68
N GLY A 156 17.28 10.56 -22.34
CA GLY A 156 17.67 11.76 -23.07
C GLY A 156 16.54 12.78 -23.16
N ASN A 157 16.06 13.01 -24.40
CA ASN A 157 14.94 13.95 -24.66
C ASN A 157 13.57 13.24 -24.81
N VAL A 158 13.52 11.90 -24.67
CA VAL A 158 12.30 11.10 -24.77
C VAL A 158 11.78 10.85 -23.38
N SER A 159 10.47 11.07 -23.16
CA SER A 159 9.82 10.73 -21.90
C SER A 159 8.37 10.31 -22.13
N GLY A 160 7.93 9.30 -21.39
CA GLY A 160 6.56 8.81 -21.42
C GLY A 160 6.07 8.47 -20.03
N GLU A 161 4.78 8.66 -19.78
CA GLU A 161 4.17 8.28 -18.50
C GLU A 161 2.74 7.78 -18.64
N LYS A 162 2.35 6.90 -17.72
CA LYS A 162 0.96 6.49 -17.50
C LYS A 162 0.61 6.74 -16.04
N VAL A 163 -0.42 7.53 -15.83
CA VAL A 163 -0.99 7.80 -14.49
C VAL A 163 -2.35 7.12 -14.40
N ASN A 164 -2.64 6.52 -13.26
CA ASN A 164 -3.93 5.92 -12.98
C ASN A 164 -4.31 6.11 -11.51
N ILE A 165 -5.46 6.73 -11.27
CA ILE A 165 -6.10 6.78 -9.95
C ILE A 165 -7.33 5.89 -10.04
N GLY A 166 -7.37 4.85 -9.21
CA GLY A 166 -8.42 3.84 -9.29
C GLY A 166 -8.96 3.44 -7.92
N PHE A 167 -10.24 3.09 -7.90
CA PHE A 167 -10.88 2.47 -6.75
C PHE A 167 -10.76 0.95 -6.83
N VAL A 168 -10.34 0.32 -5.73
CA VAL A 168 -10.16 -1.14 -5.64
C VAL A 168 -10.84 -1.62 -4.35
N PRO A 169 -11.97 -2.33 -4.44
CA PRO A 169 -12.56 -3.00 -3.29
C PRO A 169 -11.72 -4.23 -2.92
N LEU A 170 -11.50 -4.47 -1.63
CA LEU A 170 -10.71 -5.61 -1.14
C LEU A 170 -11.44 -6.26 0.04
N ILE A 171 -11.17 -7.55 0.24
CA ILE A 171 -11.55 -8.27 1.45
C ILE A 171 -10.43 -8.09 2.46
N ASN A 172 -10.78 -7.56 3.64
CA ASN A 172 -9.86 -7.43 4.77
C ASN A 172 -9.95 -8.66 5.68
N PHE A 173 -8.82 -9.11 6.18
CA PHE A 173 -8.75 -10.16 7.20
C PHE A 173 -7.68 -9.85 8.22
N ARG A 174 -7.91 -10.30 9.46
CA ARG A 174 -6.93 -10.24 10.54
C ARG A 174 -7.11 -11.44 11.46
N LEU A 175 -6.03 -12.14 11.71
CA LEU A 175 -5.94 -13.21 12.68
C LEU A 175 -4.76 -12.92 13.61
N LEU A 176 -5.03 -12.89 14.91
CA LEU A 176 -4.01 -12.74 15.93
C LEU A 176 -4.10 -13.90 16.91
N TYR A 177 -3.06 -14.72 16.95
CA TYR A 177 -2.94 -15.84 17.87
C TYR A 177 -1.97 -15.47 19.00
N HIS A 178 -2.39 -15.68 20.25
CA HIS A 178 -1.63 -15.41 21.48
C HIS A 178 -1.11 -16.71 22.09
N PRO A 179 0.09 -17.22 21.73
CA PRO A 179 0.69 -18.38 22.39
C PRO A 179 1.05 -18.10 23.83
N ALA A 180 1.35 -16.83 24.18
CA ALA A 180 1.62 -16.36 25.52
C ALA A 180 1.00 -14.98 25.74
N GLU A 181 0.87 -14.55 26.98
CA GLU A 181 0.16 -13.32 27.39
C GLU A 181 0.64 -12.06 26.65
N LYS A 182 1.96 -11.92 26.47
CA LYS A 182 2.57 -10.74 25.82
C LYS A 182 3.00 -10.96 24.39
N PHE A 183 2.95 -12.21 23.89
CA PHE A 183 3.44 -12.57 22.58
C PHE A 183 2.29 -12.98 21.66
N GLY A 184 2.29 -12.49 20.44
CA GLY A 184 1.31 -12.81 19.41
C GLY A 184 1.95 -13.17 18.07
N ILE A 185 1.21 -13.93 17.26
CA ILE A 185 1.48 -14.18 15.86
C ILE A 185 0.33 -13.57 15.07
N LEU A 186 0.65 -12.59 14.26
CA LEU A 186 -0.29 -11.80 13.47
C LEU A 186 -0.24 -12.24 12.01
N LEU A 187 -1.40 -12.49 11.43
CA LEU A 187 -1.63 -12.53 9.99
C LEU A 187 -2.71 -11.50 9.67
N GLU A 188 -2.37 -10.47 8.91
CA GLU A 188 -3.35 -9.46 8.48
C GLU A 188 -3.12 -9.07 7.02
N GLY A 189 -4.21 -8.68 6.36
CA GLY A 189 -4.08 -8.20 5.00
C GLY A 189 -5.39 -7.79 4.35
N ASP A 190 -5.23 -7.38 3.10
CA ASP A 190 -6.30 -7.09 2.16
C ASP A 190 -6.02 -7.86 0.87
N ALA A 191 -7.02 -8.56 0.32
CA ALA A 191 -6.86 -9.30 -0.92
C ALA A 191 -8.14 -9.34 -1.74
N LEU A 192 -8.00 -9.31 -3.06
CA LEU A 192 -9.05 -9.64 -4.02
C LEU A 192 -8.42 -10.06 -5.35
N ALA A 193 -8.98 -11.10 -5.95
CA ALA A 193 -8.71 -11.49 -7.33
C ALA A 193 -9.99 -11.41 -8.15
N ALA A 194 -9.88 -10.85 -9.36
CA ALA A 194 -10.95 -10.70 -10.34
C ALA A 194 -10.39 -10.96 -11.76
N PRO A 195 -11.24 -11.21 -12.77
CA PRO A 195 -10.73 -11.43 -14.15
C PRO A 195 -9.85 -10.29 -14.68
N GLN A 196 -10.05 -9.06 -14.23
CA GLN A 196 -9.31 -7.87 -14.68
C GLN A 196 -7.99 -7.65 -13.96
N GLY A 197 -7.69 -8.45 -12.92
CA GLY A 197 -6.48 -8.31 -12.14
C GLY A 197 -6.64 -8.76 -10.69
N ARG A 198 -5.57 -8.64 -9.94
CA ARG A 198 -5.54 -9.01 -8.52
C ARG A 198 -4.81 -7.96 -7.69
N ALA A 199 -5.07 -7.96 -6.40
CA ALA A 199 -4.40 -7.11 -5.44
C ALA A 199 -4.32 -7.81 -4.10
N GLU A 200 -3.13 -7.98 -3.58
CA GLU A 200 -2.82 -8.65 -2.33
C GLU A 200 -1.83 -7.81 -1.52
N ASP A 201 -2.10 -7.64 -0.24
CA ASP A 201 -1.23 -6.95 0.71
C ASP A 201 -1.32 -7.70 2.04
N VAL A 202 -0.37 -8.58 2.30
CA VAL A 202 -0.44 -9.55 3.39
C VAL A 202 0.81 -9.46 4.26
N LEU A 203 0.62 -9.30 5.58
CA LEU A 203 1.65 -9.30 6.62
C LEU A 203 1.52 -10.54 7.49
N VAL A 204 2.64 -11.23 7.70
CA VAL A 204 2.85 -12.19 8.79
C VAL A 204 3.90 -11.60 9.74
N ALA A 205 3.57 -11.47 11.03
CA ALA A 205 4.47 -10.86 12.00
C ALA A 205 4.37 -11.51 13.38
N ALA A 206 5.47 -11.49 14.11
CA ALA A 206 5.46 -11.65 15.55
C ALA A 206 5.13 -10.29 16.20
N THR A 207 4.34 -10.30 17.27
CA THR A 207 4.01 -9.12 18.07
C THR A 207 4.44 -9.33 19.51
N TYR A 208 4.83 -8.24 20.17
CA TYR A 208 5.14 -8.25 21.59
C TYR A 208 4.55 -7.01 22.26
N SER A 209 3.69 -7.22 23.27
CA SER A 209 3.07 -6.16 24.05
C SER A 209 3.90 -5.90 25.32
N PHE A 210 4.53 -4.73 25.43
CA PHE A 210 5.21 -4.31 26.65
C PHE A 210 4.21 -3.99 27.74
N THR A 211 3.15 -3.31 27.34
CA THR A 211 2.00 -2.91 28.17
C THR A 211 0.71 -3.09 27.37
N ASP A 212 -0.45 -2.88 27.99
CA ASP A 212 -1.75 -2.87 27.30
C ASP A 212 -1.86 -1.74 26.26
N ARG A 213 -1.03 -0.70 26.39
CA ARG A 213 -1.05 0.47 25.50
C ARG A 213 0.03 0.48 24.44
N PHE A 214 1.12 -0.24 24.62
CA PHE A 214 2.29 -0.15 23.74
C PHE A 214 2.87 -1.52 23.43
N GLY A 215 3.14 -1.76 22.16
CA GLY A 215 3.82 -2.95 21.69
C GLY A 215 4.54 -2.73 20.39
N VAL A 216 5.24 -3.78 19.96
CA VAL A 216 6.02 -3.82 18.73
C VAL A 216 5.59 -5.02 17.89
N LYS A 217 5.86 -4.94 16.59
CA LYS A 217 5.72 -6.06 15.67
C LYS A 217 6.92 -6.12 14.74
N ALA A 218 7.29 -7.32 14.29
CA ALA A 218 8.29 -7.52 13.25
C ALA A 218 7.90 -8.73 12.40
N GLY A 219 8.08 -8.63 11.10
CA GLY A 219 7.64 -9.67 10.21
C GLY A 219 7.96 -9.42 8.74
N TYR A 220 7.25 -10.15 7.91
CA TYR A 220 7.37 -10.12 6.48
C TYR A 220 6.03 -9.78 5.83
N ARG A 221 6.06 -8.82 4.90
CA ARG A 221 4.89 -8.42 4.12
C ARG A 221 5.15 -8.63 2.64
N ILE A 222 4.13 -9.05 1.94
CA ILE A 222 4.06 -8.97 0.48
C ILE A 222 3.03 -7.93 0.06
N LEU A 223 3.34 -7.20 -1.01
CA LEU A 223 2.40 -6.41 -1.78
C LEU A 223 2.49 -6.91 -3.22
N GLU A 224 1.44 -7.56 -3.69
CA GLU A 224 1.39 -8.15 -5.01
C GLU A 224 0.12 -7.69 -5.72
N GLY A 225 0.21 -7.55 -7.03
CA GLY A 225 -0.97 -7.29 -7.83
C GLY A 225 -0.66 -6.69 -9.18
N GLY A 226 -1.73 -6.55 -9.94
CA GLY A 226 -1.64 -6.02 -11.29
C GLY A 226 -2.97 -6.03 -12.00
N ALA A 227 -2.92 -5.58 -13.25
CA ALA A 227 -4.03 -5.61 -14.19
C ALA A 227 -3.54 -6.00 -15.58
N ASP A 228 -4.40 -6.70 -16.30
CA ASP A 228 -4.20 -7.08 -17.71
C ASP A 228 -5.44 -6.68 -18.49
N ASN A 229 -5.30 -5.63 -19.31
CA ASN A 229 -6.32 -5.15 -20.23
C ASN A 229 -5.68 -4.38 -21.40
N ASP A 230 -6.47 -3.90 -22.34
CA ASP A 230 -5.96 -3.20 -23.52
C ASP A 230 -5.18 -1.92 -23.22
N GLU A 231 -5.47 -1.25 -22.10
CA GLU A 231 -4.77 -0.03 -21.71
C GLU A 231 -3.45 -0.30 -21.00
N VAL A 232 -3.42 -1.34 -20.13
CA VAL A 232 -2.26 -1.65 -19.32
C VAL A 232 -2.12 -3.15 -19.09
N TYR A 233 -0.90 -3.64 -19.20
CA TYR A 233 -0.42 -4.86 -18.56
C TYR A 233 0.60 -4.41 -17.51
N THR A 234 0.34 -4.68 -16.24
CA THR A 234 1.27 -4.38 -15.16
C THR A 234 1.06 -5.36 -14.02
N PHE A 235 2.12 -6.07 -13.64
CA PHE A 235 2.13 -6.92 -12.47
C PHE A 235 3.40 -6.66 -11.68
N SER A 236 3.25 -6.53 -10.37
CA SER A 236 4.37 -6.25 -9.47
C SER A 236 4.26 -7.03 -8.17
N LEU A 237 5.41 -7.46 -7.66
CA LEU A 237 5.56 -8.11 -6.36
C LEU A 237 6.66 -7.38 -5.57
N PHE A 238 6.29 -6.89 -4.40
CA PHE A 238 7.21 -6.25 -3.46
C PHE A 238 7.30 -7.05 -2.17
N HIS A 239 8.52 -7.25 -1.69
CA HIS A 239 8.85 -7.94 -0.46
C HIS A 239 9.29 -6.93 0.60
N TYR A 240 8.67 -6.97 1.76
CA TYR A 240 8.95 -6.05 2.85
C TYR A 240 9.49 -6.80 4.06
N ALA A 241 10.70 -6.49 4.49
CA ALA A 241 11.16 -6.77 5.84
C ALA A 241 10.62 -5.64 6.74
N SER A 242 9.62 -5.97 7.57
CA SER A 242 8.79 -5.00 8.28
C SER A 242 9.01 -5.04 9.77
N ALA A 243 9.12 -3.88 10.39
CA ALA A 243 9.04 -3.66 11.82
C ALA A 243 8.08 -2.51 12.11
N GLY A 244 7.43 -2.52 13.27
CA GLY A 244 6.47 -1.49 13.61
C GLY A 244 6.18 -1.41 15.10
N ILE A 245 5.46 -0.36 15.45
CA ILE A 245 4.94 -0.12 16.78
C ILE A 245 3.43 0.04 16.72
N PHE A 246 2.73 -0.38 17.75
CA PHE A 246 1.31 -0.10 17.93
C PHE A 246 1.07 0.53 19.29
N ILE A 247 0.18 1.54 19.30
CA ILE A 247 -0.14 2.36 20.46
C ILE A 247 -1.65 2.42 20.59
N ASN A 248 -2.20 1.98 21.73
CA ASN A 248 -3.60 2.11 22.10
C ASN A 248 -3.76 3.41 22.93
N LEU A 249 -4.59 4.34 22.42
CA LEU A 249 -4.75 5.70 22.96
C LEU A 249 -5.96 5.80 23.89
#